data_c69542d80cc575194c271d36274f4790
#
_entry.id   c69542d80cc575194c271d36274f4790
#
_cell.length_a   1.000
_cell.length_b   1.000
_cell.length_c   1.000
_cell.angle_alpha   90.00
_cell.angle_beta   90.00
_cell.angle_gamma   90.00
#
_symmetry.space_group_name_H-M   'P 1'
#
loop_
_entity.id
_entity.type
_entity.pdbx_description
1 polymer ?
#
loop_
_entity_poly.entity_id
_entity_poly.type
_entity_poly.pdbx_seq_one_letter_code
_entity_poly.pdbx_strand_id
1 'polypeptide(L)'
;WNDELIDLHEAAEGKRKAAERDTRAEDFAQMILENLKSAGVQQAHKEDRISFIALSGWPGRYICAEALFMEGELKRRAGVFIGPEFGTVSRPDLVAAARECGDAGFDLMISCAFNYDAHSAEFDKLGRVPVLKARMNPDLHMGGDLKSTGAGNLFVIFGEPDIRIADQGDGNLTVQVFGVDVFKPQTGEVQSEGTDGIALWMLDTDYNEESFFVRHAYFLGANDPYKSLKTSLKSEIDEEAWESLYSDTSRPFPKPKSGRIAVKVINHLGDEVMKVFAT
;
A
#
# COMPACT_ATOMS: atom_id res chain seq x y z
N TRP A 1 37.70 14.37 -36.50
CA TRP A 1 37.06 13.19 -37.09
C TRP A 1 36.83 12.06 -36.06
N ASN A 2 37.69 11.87 -35.09
CA ASN A 2 37.51 10.82 -34.09
C ASN A 2 36.47 11.23 -33.01
N ASP A 3 36.48 12.49 -32.61
CA ASP A 3 35.60 13.01 -31.53
C ASP A 3 34.14 13.04 -31.99
N GLU A 4 33.85 13.48 -33.22
CA GLU A 4 32.47 13.47 -33.78
C GLU A 4 31.90 12.06 -33.92
N LEU A 5 32.74 11.02 -34.20
CA LEU A 5 32.31 9.64 -34.29
C LEU A 5 32.00 9.02 -32.92
N ILE A 6 32.73 9.45 -31.88
CA ILE A 6 32.49 9.04 -30.49
C ILE A 6 31.17 9.64 -30.00
N ASP A 7 30.93 10.94 -30.24
CA ASP A 7 29.68 11.61 -29.86
C ASP A 7 28.45 11.01 -30.55
N LEU A 8 28.56 10.61 -31.84
CA LEU A 8 27.51 9.94 -32.57
C LEU A 8 27.23 8.51 -32.03
N HIS A 9 28.27 7.82 -31.60
CA HIS A 9 28.14 6.47 -31.02
C HIS A 9 27.49 6.52 -29.65
N GLU A 10 27.90 7.45 -28.79
CA GLU A 10 27.29 7.67 -27.47
C GLU A 10 25.83 8.10 -27.59
N ALA A 11 25.50 8.98 -28.55
CA ALA A 11 24.12 9.40 -28.81
C ALA A 11 23.26 8.24 -29.34
N ALA A 12 23.80 7.37 -30.17
CA ALA A 12 23.11 6.18 -30.67
C ALA A 12 22.89 5.13 -29.58
N GLU A 13 23.88 4.89 -28.73
CA GLU A 13 23.76 4.02 -27.55
C GLU A 13 22.74 4.58 -26.54
N GLY A 14 22.73 5.88 -26.30
CA GLY A 14 21.75 6.55 -25.44
C GLY A 14 20.32 6.35 -25.95
N LYS A 15 20.09 6.51 -27.26
CA LYS A 15 18.77 6.27 -27.89
C LYS A 15 18.35 4.79 -27.82
N ARG A 16 19.30 3.86 -28.00
CA ARG A 16 19.01 2.43 -27.92
C ARG A 16 18.65 2.03 -26.49
N LYS A 17 19.38 2.51 -25.49
CA LYS A 17 19.09 2.26 -24.06
C LYS A 17 17.75 2.88 -23.64
N ALA A 18 17.38 4.04 -24.18
CA ALA A 18 16.07 4.66 -23.93
C ALA A 18 14.94 3.81 -24.55
N ALA A 19 15.09 3.37 -25.80
CA ALA A 19 14.09 2.51 -26.46
C ALA A 19 13.93 1.15 -25.76
N GLU A 20 15.04 0.54 -25.29
CA GLU A 20 15.02 -0.71 -24.52
C GLU A 20 14.31 -0.52 -23.16
N ARG A 21 14.47 0.64 -22.51
CA ARG A 21 13.76 0.99 -21.27
C ARG A 21 12.27 1.17 -21.50
N ASP A 22 11.89 1.87 -22.56
CA ASP A 22 10.47 2.11 -22.90
C ASP A 22 9.76 0.77 -23.19
N THR A 23 10.36 -0.10 -24.02
CA THR A 23 9.81 -1.43 -24.30
C THR A 23 9.65 -2.26 -23.03
N ARG A 24 10.65 -2.26 -22.14
CA ARG A 24 10.57 -2.98 -20.88
C ARG A 24 9.48 -2.45 -19.95
N ALA A 25 9.29 -1.13 -19.90
CA ALA A 25 8.23 -0.50 -19.13
C ALA A 25 6.84 -0.86 -19.66
N GLU A 26 6.66 -0.92 -20.99
CA GLU A 26 5.44 -1.36 -21.64
C GLU A 26 5.13 -2.84 -21.35
N ASP A 27 6.14 -3.72 -21.47
CA ASP A 27 6.01 -5.15 -21.16
C ASP A 27 5.62 -5.36 -19.68
N PHE A 28 6.24 -4.60 -18.77
CA PHE A 28 5.92 -4.63 -17.35
C PHE A 28 4.47 -4.18 -17.10
N ALA A 29 4.06 -3.04 -17.66
CA ALA A 29 2.71 -2.52 -17.49
C ALA A 29 1.66 -3.50 -18.01
N GLN A 30 1.90 -4.12 -19.18
CA GLN A 30 1.00 -5.11 -19.74
C GLN A 30 0.89 -6.36 -18.85
N MET A 31 2.01 -6.87 -18.36
CA MET A 31 2.04 -8.00 -17.42
C MET A 31 1.23 -7.70 -16.16
N ILE A 32 1.37 -6.49 -15.57
CA ILE A 32 0.59 -6.07 -14.41
C ILE A 32 -0.90 -6.01 -14.74
N LEU A 33 -1.30 -5.44 -15.88
CA LEU A 33 -2.71 -5.34 -16.29
C LEU A 33 -3.36 -6.71 -16.51
N GLU A 34 -2.65 -7.67 -17.10
CA GLU A 34 -3.14 -9.05 -17.29
C GLU A 34 -3.37 -9.75 -15.94
N ASN A 35 -2.44 -9.61 -15.01
CA ASN A 35 -2.59 -10.15 -13.67
C ASN A 35 -3.70 -9.44 -12.88
N LEU A 36 -3.80 -8.12 -12.98
CA LEU A 36 -4.84 -7.32 -12.33
C LEU A 36 -6.24 -7.72 -12.83
N LYS A 37 -6.38 -7.93 -14.14
CA LYS A 37 -7.64 -8.39 -14.74
C LYS A 37 -8.11 -9.73 -14.19
N SER A 38 -7.19 -10.67 -13.99
CA SER A 38 -7.51 -12.03 -13.53
C SER A 38 -7.65 -12.11 -12.02
N ALA A 39 -6.77 -11.44 -11.27
CA ALA A 39 -6.73 -11.48 -9.82
C ALA A 39 -7.72 -10.51 -9.16
N GLY A 40 -8.04 -9.38 -9.82
CA GLY A 40 -8.75 -8.28 -9.17
C GLY A 40 -7.91 -7.64 -8.08
N VAL A 41 -8.53 -6.81 -7.24
CA VAL A 41 -7.89 -6.19 -6.09
C VAL A 41 -8.51 -6.73 -4.81
N GLN A 42 -7.69 -7.32 -3.96
CA GLN A 42 -8.09 -7.87 -2.68
C GLN A 42 -8.09 -6.77 -1.61
N GLN A 43 -9.02 -6.86 -0.67
CA GLN A 43 -9.08 -6.05 0.54
C GLN A 43 -9.05 -6.97 1.78
N ALA A 44 -9.21 -6.39 2.97
CA ALA A 44 -9.18 -7.13 4.23
C ALA A 44 -10.15 -8.34 4.23
N HIS A 45 -11.34 -8.17 3.64
CA HIS A 45 -12.33 -9.23 3.49
C HIS A 45 -12.47 -9.66 2.03
N LYS A 46 -12.65 -10.96 1.80
CA LYS A 46 -12.80 -11.54 0.44
C LYS A 46 -14.03 -11.01 -0.30
N GLU A 47 -15.08 -10.67 0.44
CA GLU A 47 -16.33 -10.10 -0.08
C GLU A 47 -16.17 -8.68 -0.61
N ASP A 48 -15.15 -7.95 -0.12
CA ASP A 48 -14.82 -6.59 -0.57
C ASP A 48 -13.83 -6.56 -1.74
N ARG A 49 -13.55 -7.71 -2.33
CA ARG A 49 -12.70 -7.82 -3.51
C ARG A 49 -13.29 -7.06 -4.68
N ILE A 50 -12.47 -6.19 -5.29
CA ILE A 50 -12.84 -5.49 -6.54
C ILE A 50 -12.52 -6.41 -7.71
N SER A 51 -13.56 -6.87 -8.41
CA SER A 51 -13.43 -7.68 -9.62
C SER A 51 -13.80 -6.85 -10.84
N PHE A 52 -13.00 -6.95 -11.91
CA PHE A 52 -13.19 -6.15 -13.10
C PHE A 52 -14.03 -6.88 -14.14
N ILE A 53 -15.04 -6.18 -14.68
CA ILE A 53 -15.84 -6.63 -15.82
C ILE A 53 -15.02 -6.54 -17.09
N ALA A 54 -14.28 -5.44 -17.24
CA ALA A 54 -13.40 -5.17 -18.36
C ALA A 54 -12.21 -4.34 -17.88
N LEU A 55 -11.08 -4.54 -18.52
CA LEU A 55 -9.87 -3.75 -18.34
C LEU A 55 -9.26 -3.55 -19.72
N SER A 56 -9.09 -2.31 -20.12
CA SER A 56 -8.57 -1.91 -21.43
C SER A 56 -7.56 -0.78 -21.30
N GLY A 57 -6.58 -0.75 -22.20
CA GLY A 57 -5.57 0.31 -22.24
C GLY A 57 -6.19 1.70 -22.37
N TRP A 58 -5.61 2.68 -21.69
CA TRP A 58 -5.96 4.09 -21.77
C TRP A 58 -4.74 4.91 -22.18
N PRO A 59 -4.86 5.82 -23.17
CA PRO A 59 -3.72 6.56 -23.71
C PRO A 59 -3.37 7.78 -22.87
N GLY A 60 -3.28 7.64 -21.54
CA GLY A 60 -2.91 8.70 -20.63
C GLY A 60 -1.41 8.76 -20.38
N ARG A 61 -0.99 9.84 -19.73
CA ARG A 61 0.41 10.01 -19.31
C ARG A 61 0.72 9.21 -18.03
N TYR A 62 -0.22 9.23 -17.08
CA TYR A 62 -0.12 8.53 -15.79
C TYR A 62 -1.09 7.36 -15.73
N ILE A 63 -2.27 7.53 -16.29
CA ILE A 63 -3.29 6.48 -16.35
C ILE A 63 -3.05 5.63 -17.58
N CYS A 64 -2.72 4.35 -17.38
CA CYS A 64 -2.38 3.41 -18.43
C CYS A 64 -3.56 2.52 -18.84
N ALA A 65 -4.60 2.42 -18.02
CA ALA A 65 -5.77 1.62 -18.33
C ALA A 65 -7.06 2.16 -17.68
N GLU A 66 -8.17 1.82 -18.33
CA GLU A 66 -9.53 1.94 -17.81
C GLU A 66 -9.99 0.59 -17.32
N ALA A 67 -10.48 0.53 -16.10
CA ALA A 67 -11.10 -0.65 -15.50
C ALA A 67 -12.59 -0.40 -15.23
N LEU A 68 -13.44 -1.34 -15.61
CA LEU A 68 -14.87 -1.33 -15.31
C LEU A 68 -15.17 -2.34 -14.21
N PHE A 69 -15.86 -1.92 -13.18
CA PHE A 69 -16.28 -2.77 -12.05
C PHE A 69 -17.70 -2.44 -11.60
N MET A 70 -18.28 -3.30 -10.76
CA MET A 70 -19.59 -3.05 -10.15
C MET A 70 -19.44 -2.45 -8.77
N GLU A 71 -20.15 -1.37 -8.53
CA GLU A 71 -20.39 -0.77 -7.20
C GLU A 71 -21.85 -0.99 -6.87
N GLY A 72 -22.15 -2.07 -6.15
CA GLY A 72 -23.52 -2.55 -6.04
C GLY A 72 -24.09 -2.91 -7.42
N GLU A 73 -25.17 -2.23 -7.81
CA GLU A 73 -25.80 -2.39 -9.14
C GLU A 73 -25.27 -1.40 -10.19
N LEU A 74 -24.43 -0.46 -9.81
CA LEU A 74 -23.91 0.58 -10.70
C LEU A 74 -22.59 0.16 -11.32
N LYS A 75 -22.47 0.40 -12.64
CA LYS A 75 -21.20 0.23 -13.33
C LYS A 75 -20.36 1.48 -13.15
N ARG A 76 -19.15 1.32 -12.63
CA ARG A 76 -18.16 2.38 -12.37
C ARG A 76 -16.92 2.22 -13.20
N ARG A 77 -16.24 3.33 -13.43
CA ARG A 77 -15.02 3.43 -14.21
C ARG A 77 -13.86 3.82 -13.32
N ALA A 78 -12.83 2.99 -13.27
CA ALA A 78 -11.59 3.31 -12.56
C ALA A 78 -10.46 3.60 -13.55
N GLY A 79 -9.69 4.64 -13.29
CA GLY A 79 -8.40 4.84 -13.95
C GLY A 79 -7.32 4.05 -13.21
N VAL A 80 -6.52 3.30 -13.94
CA VAL A 80 -5.42 2.49 -13.38
C VAL A 80 -4.09 3.20 -13.60
N PHE A 81 -3.41 3.49 -12.51
CA PHE A 81 -2.02 3.96 -12.49
C PHE A 81 -1.11 2.82 -12.05
N ILE A 82 -0.01 2.60 -12.78
CA ILE A 82 1.01 1.62 -12.43
C ILE A 82 2.28 2.37 -12.06
N GLY A 83 2.75 2.16 -10.83
CA GLY A 83 4.02 2.71 -10.36
C GLY A 83 5.23 2.05 -11.02
N PRO A 84 6.43 2.58 -10.79
CA PRO A 84 7.65 2.05 -11.38
C PRO A 84 7.92 0.61 -10.90
N GLU A 85 8.48 -0.23 -11.79
CA GLU A 85 8.91 -1.59 -11.45
C GLU A 85 9.93 -1.59 -10.30
N PHE A 86 10.89 -0.66 -10.35
CA PHE A 86 11.88 -0.43 -9.30
C PHE A 86 11.79 1.01 -8.83
N GLY A 87 11.36 1.19 -7.60
CA GLY A 87 11.22 2.53 -7.00
C GLY A 87 10.01 2.64 -6.08
N THR A 88 9.68 3.87 -5.75
CA THR A 88 8.62 4.21 -4.81
C THR A 88 7.71 5.25 -5.43
N VAL A 89 6.41 5.07 -5.31
CA VAL A 89 5.41 6.06 -5.73
C VAL A 89 5.33 7.15 -4.69
N SER A 90 5.54 8.38 -5.13
CA SER A 90 5.48 9.55 -4.28
C SER A 90 4.10 10.21 -4.29
N ARG A 91 3.84 11.06 -3.29
CA ARG A 91 2.61 11.87 -3.26
C ARG A 91 2.41 12.74 -4.50
N PRO A 92 3.44 13.43 -5.06
CA PRO A 92 3.32 14.15 -6.32
C PRO A 92 2.85 13.27 -7.50
N ASP A 93 3.33 12.02 -7.59
CA ASP A 93 2.92 11.09 -8.64
C ASP A 93 1.43 10.76 -8.52
N LEU A 94 0.96 10.46 -7.31
CA LEU A 94 -0.45 10.18 -7.04
C LEU A 94 -1.34 11.40 -7.33
N VAL A 95 -0.90 12.61 -6.99
CA VAL A 95 -1.63 13.85 -7.30
C VAL A 95 -1.75 14.06 -8.79
N ALA A 96 -0.68 13.84 -9.55
CA ALA A 96 -0.69 14.00 -11.00
C ALA A 96 -1.61 12.96 -11.68
N ALA A 97 -1.53 11.70 -11.26
CA ALA A 97 -2.38 10.63 -11.77
C ALA A 97 -3.87 10.84 -11.40
N ALA A 98 -4.17 11.23 -10.16
CA ALA A 98 -5.54 11.51 -9.72
C ALA A 98 -6.16 12.72 -10.43
N ARG A 99 -5.36 13.73 -10.78
CA ARG A 99 -5.82 14.85 -11.60
C ARG A 99 -6.21 14.39 -13.00
N GLU A 100 -5.36 13.57 -13.63
CA GLU A 100 -5.66 12.99 -14.94
C GLU A 100 -6.93 12.12 -14.91
N CYS A 101 -7.12 11.32 -13.85
CA CYS A 101 -8.37 10.60 -13.62
C CYS A 101 -9.59 11.51 -13.54
N GLY A 102 -9.49 12.62 -12.83
CA GLY A 102 -10.56 13.61 -12.70
C GLY A 102 -10.92 14.25 -14.03
N ASP A 103 -9.90 14.65 -14.81
CA ASP A 103 -10.05 15.28 -16.14
C ASP A 103 -10.67 14.29 -17.16
N ALA A 104 -10.32 13.01 -17.08
CA ALA A 104 -10.88 11.95 -17.92
C ALA A 104 -12.28 11.46 -17.46
N GLY A 105 -12.78 11.97 -16.33
CA GLY A 105 -14.10 11.62 -15.82
C GLY A 105 -14.22 10.22 -15.23
N PHE A 106 -13.13 9.66 -14.71
CA PHE A 106 -13.17 8.42 -13.93
C PHE A 106 -13.81 8.64 -12.56
N ASP A 107 -14.45 7.61 -12.04
CA ASP A 107 -15.13 7.64 -10.74
C ASP A 107 -14.12 7.51 -9.59
N LEU A 108 -13.05 6.71 -9.79
CA LEU A 108 -11.97 6.52 -8.83
C LEU A 108 -10.66 6.19 -9.54
N MET A 109 -9.54 6.25 -8.81
CA MET A 109 -8.23 5.81 -9.26
C MET A 109 -7.78 4.57 -8.47
N ILE A 110 -7.27 3.56 -9.18
CA ILE A 110 -6.54 2.44 -8.58
C ILE A 110 -5.07 2.63 -8.91
N SER A 111 -4.27 2.87 -7.88
CA SER A 111 -2.82 2.95 -7.98
C SER A 111 -2.22 1.60 -7.62
N CYS A 112 -1.48 0.99 -8.55
CA CYS A 112 -0.78 -0.28 -8.33
C CYS A 112 0.72 -0.03 -8.22
N ALA A 113 1.33 -0.33 -7.07
CA ALA A 113 2.77 -0.15 -6.86
C ALA A 113 3.33 -1.14 -5.83
N PHE A 114 4.61 -1.46 -5.95
CA PHE A 114 5.32 -2.26 -4.95
C PHE A 114 5.56 -1.45 -3.67
N ASN A 115 5.90 -0.17 -3.81
CA ASN A 115 6.21 0.69 -2.68
C ASN A 115 5.57 2.07 -2.83
N TYR A 116 5.13 2.61 -1.69
CA TYR A 116 4.63 3.97 -1.53
C TYR A 116 5.48 4.69 -0.49
N ASP A 117 5.74 5.99 -0.68
CA ASP A 117 6.40 6.78 0.34
C ASP A 117 5.46 7.05 1.53
N ALA A 118 6.02 7.39 2.69
CA ALA A 118 5.24 7.64 3.89
C ALA A 118 4.25 8.81 3.74
N HIS A 119 4.59 9.82 2.92
CA HIS A 119 3.73 10.98 2.70
C HIS A 119 2.59 10.70 1.71
N SER A 120 2.68 9.62 0.96
CA SER A 120 1.60 9.16 0.08
C SER A 120 0.50 8.43 0.85
N ALA A 121 0.79 7.96 2.08
CA ALA A 121 -0.18 7.24 2.91
C ALA A 121 -1.43 8.08 3.20
N GLU A 122 -1.26 9.37 3.48
CA GLU A 122 -2.36 10.29 3.79
C GLU A 122 -3.16 10.75 2.54
N PHE A 123 -2.72 10.38 1.33
CA PHE A 123 -3.37 10.78 0.09
C PHE A 123 -4.37 9.73 -0.37
N ASP A 124 -5.61 9.90 0.01
CA ASP A 124 -6.74 8.99 -0.26
C ASP A 124 -7.75 9.55 -1.27
N LYS A 125 -7.66 10.86 -1.58
CA LYS A 125 -8.65 11.53 -2.42
C LYS A 125 -8.10 12.80 -3.06
N LEU A 126 -8.49 13.07 -4.31
CA LEU A 126 -8.31 14.37 -4.96
C LEU A 126 -9.66 14.88 -5.48
N GLY A 127 -10.20 15.94 -4.85
CA GLY A 127 -11.52 16.45 -5.19
C GLY A 127 -12.59 15.37 -5.03
N ARG A 128 -13.23 14.96 -6.13
CA ARG A 128 -14.24 13.89 -6.13
C ARG A 128 -13.67 12.48 -6.37
N VAL A 129 -12.39 12.38 -6.74
CA VAL A 129 -11.76 11.11 -7.15
C VAL A 129 -11.10 10.44 -5.95
N PRO A 130 -11.65 9.33 -5.42
CA PRO A 130 -10.97 8.49 -4.44
C PRO A 130 -9.73 7.82 -5.05
N VAL A 131 -8.70 7.62 -4.24
CA VAL A 131 -7.45 6.98 -4.64
C VAL A 131 -7.25 5.71 -3.83
N LEU A 132 -7.42 4.57 -4.47
CA LEU A 132 -7.19 3.27 -3.87
C LEU A 132 -5.75 2.82 -4.15
N LYS A 133 -4.96 2.67 -3.11
CA LYS A 133 -3.55 2.25 -3.20
C LYS A 133 -3.47 0.72 -3.10
N ALA A 134 -3.35 0.04 -4.24
CA ALA A 134 -3.19 -1.40 -4.32
C ALA A 134 -1.71 -1.76 -4.31
N ARG A 135 -1.24 -2.35 -3.23
CA ARG A 135 0.12 -2.87 -3.15
C ARG A 135 0.27 -4.11 -4.01
N MET A 136 1.31 -4.12 -4.82
CA MET A 136 1.67 -5.24 -5.66
C MET A 136 2.54 -6.23 -4.89
N ASN A 137 2.20 -7.52 -4.98
CA ASN A 137 3.01 -8.57 -4.39
C ASN A 137 4.32 -8.73 -5.17
N PRO A 138 5.50 -8.82 -4.50
CA PRO A 138 6.78 -9.08 -5.15
C PRO A 138 6.82 -10.32 -6.05
N ASP A 139 5.96 -11.30 -5.81
CA ASP A 139 5.82 -12.49 -6.64
C ASP A 139 5.48 -12.18 -8.10
N LEU A 140 4.93 -10.98 -8.39
CA LEU A 140 4.70 -10.52 -9.76
C LEU A 140 5.99 -10.42 -10.60
N HIS A 141 7.16 -10.28 -9.98
CA HIS A 141 8.45 -10.36 -10.66
C HIS A 141 8.85 -11.78 -11.09
N MET A 142 8.23 -12.82 -10.52
CA MET A 142 8.57 -14.22 -10.79
C MET A 142 7.91 -14.77 -12.06
N GLY A 143 7.08 -13.98 -12.74
CA GLY A 143 6.59 -14.24 -14.09
C GLY A 143 5.79 -15.53 -14.26
N GLY A 144 6.22 -16.40 -15.18
CA GLY A 144 5.46 -17.58 -15.62
C GLY A 144 5.20 -18.67 -14.58
N ASP A 145 5.93 -18.70 -13.47
CA ASP A 145 5.77 -19.73 -12.43
C ASP A 145 4.55 -19.46 -11.51
N LEU A 146 4.02 -18.24 -11.52
CA LEU A 146 2.79 -17.87 -10.80
C LEU A 146 1.51 -18.56 -11.33
N LYS A 147 1.54 -19.09 -12.54
CA LYS A 147 0.39 -19.82 -13.13
C LYS A 147 0.01 -21.08 -12.35
N SER A 148 0.89 -21.57 -11.49
CA SER A 148 0.70 -22.81 -10.71
C SER A 148 0.27 -22.59 -9.26
N THR A 149 0.39 -21.38 -8.70
CA THR A 149 0.14 -21.14 -7.27
C THR A 149 -1.26 -20.61 -6.93
N GLY A 150 -2.15 -20.51 -7.92
CA GLY A 150 -3.49 -19.93 -7.75
C GLY A 150 -3.39 -18.45 -7.42
N ALA A 151 -4.26 -17.62 -7.96
CA ALA A 151 -4.25 -16.17 -7.81
C ALA A 151 -4.31 -15.75 -6.33
N GLY A 152 -3.19 -15.91 -5.63
CA GLY A 152 -2.98 -15.34 -4.31
C GLY A 152 -3.04 -13.81 -4.40
N ASN A 153 -3.09 -13.17 -3.29
CA ASN A 153 -3.21 -11.72 -3.07
C ASN A 153 -2.14 -10.90 -3.83
N LEU A 154 -2.27 -10.83 -5.17
CA LEU A 154 -1.30 -10.15 -6.02
C LEU A 154 -1.41 -8.63 -5.94
N PHE A 155 -2.63 -8.14 -5.68
CA PHE A 155 -2.94 -6.72 -5.51
C PHE A 155 -3.81 -6.58 -4.26
N VAL A 156 -3.30 -5.90 -3.26
CA VAL A 156 -3.99 -5.73 -1.98
C VAL A 156 -4.10 -4.26 -1.64
N ILE A 157 -5.32 -3.80 -1.39
CA ILE A 157 -5.57 -2.53 -0.74
C ILE A 157 -5.57 -2.79 0.75
N PHE A 158 -4.60 -2.23 1.45
CA PHE A 158 -4.64 -2.10 2.87
C PHE A 158 -5.17 -0.71 3.21
N GLY A 159 -6.31 -0.66 3.89
CA GLY A 159 -6.96 0.59 4.25
C GLY A 159 -6.10 1.47 5.17
N GLU A 160 -6.47 2.72 5.26
CA GLU A 160 -5.80 3.68 6.13
C GLU A 160 -6.06 3.32 7.60
N PRO A 161 -5.02 3.10 8.42
CA PRO A 161 -5.21 2.84 9.84
C PRO A 161 -5.70 4.11 10.57
N ASP A 162 -6.78 3.96 11.35
CA ASP A 162 -7.27 4.99 12.27
C ASP A 162 -6.44 4.96 13.54
N ILE A 163 -5.63 6.00 13.74
CA ILE A 163 -4.65 6.10 14.81
C ILE A 163 -4.84 7.41 15.56
N ARG A 164 -4.91 7.32 16.89
CA ARG A 164 -4.95 8.48 17.77
C ARG A 164 -3.73 8.50 18.69
N ILE A 165 -3.16 9.69 18.83
CA ILE A 165 -2.08 9.98 19.76
C ILE A 165 -2.66 10.78 20.93
N ALA A 166 -2.43 10.32 22.16
CA ALA A 166 -2.87 11.00 23.37
C ALA A 166 -1.65 11.47 24.17
N ASP A 167 -1.67 12.76 24.54
CA ASP A 167 -0.71 13.34 25.50
C ASP A 167 -1.21 13.04 26.92
N GLN A 168 -0.39 12.38 27.71
CA GLN A 168 -0.74 11.98 29.09
C GLN A 168 -0.58 13.14 30.11
N GLY A 169 -0.05 14.29 29.67
CA GLY A 169 0.15 15.46 30.51
C GLY A 169 1.39 15.44 31.41
N ASP A 170 2.11 14.33 31.43
CA ASP A 170 3.35 14.11 32.21
C ASP A 170 4.62 14.09 31.33
N GLY A 171 4.51 14.52 30.08
CA GLY A 171 5.57 14.44 29.06
C GLY A 171 5.63 13.14 28.31
N ASN A 172 4.69 12.22 28.59
CA ASN A 172 4.54 10.97 27.86
C ASN A 172 3.39 11.02 26.86
N LEU A 173 3.50 10.18 25.83
CA LEU A 173 2.49 9.94 24.81
C LEU A 173 2.03 8.49 24.86
N THR A 174 0.81 8.24 24.43
CA THR A 174 0.31 6.92 24.05
C THR A 174 -0.26 6.96 22.66
N VAL A 175 -0.18 5.84 21.94
CA VAL A 175 -0.76 5.63 20.63
C VAL A 175 -1.84 4.57 20.75
N GLN A 176 -2.99 4.81 20.15
CA GLN A 176 -4.07 3.83 20.03
C GLN A 176 -4.46 3.64 18.58
N VAL A 177 -4.60 2.38 18.17
CA VAL A 177 -5.08 1.95 16.85
C VAL A 177 -6.54 1.53 16.99
N PHE A 178 -7.46 2.24 16.31
CA PHE A 178 -8.89 1.98 16.38
C PHE A 178 -9.37 0.97 15.34
N GLY A 179 -8.65 0.87 14.24
CA GLY A 179 -9.00 -0.01 13.13
C GLY A 179 -8.39 0.44 11.81
N VAL A 180 -9.05 0.08 10.74
CA VAL A 180 -8.64 0.36 9.36
C VAL A 180 -9.85 0.82 8.56
N ASP A 181 -9.67 1.85 7.76
CA ASP A 181 -10.68 2.30 6.82
C ASP A 181 -10.64 1.43 5.56
N VAL A 182 -11.76 0.79 5.22
CA VAL A 182 -11.90 -0.13 4.08
C VAL A 182 -12.87 0.44 3.07
N PHE A 183 -12.48 0.44 1.81
CA PHE A 183 -13.39 0.77 0.71
C PHE A 183 -14.37 -0.37 0.46
N LYS A 184 -15.68 -0.08 0.48
CA LYS A 184 -16.75 -1.05 0.21
C LYS A 184 -17.22 -0.92 -1.25
N PRO A 185 -16.85 -1.86 -2.15
CA PRO A 185 -17.26 -1.80 -3.56
C PRO A 185 -18.79 -1.89 -3.74
N GLN A 186 -19.50 -2.44 -2.75
CA GLN A 186 -20.96 -2.60 -2.80
C GLN A 186 -21.69 -1.26 -2.62
N THR A 187 -21.12 -0.32 -1.86
CA THR A 187 -21.74 0.97 -1.53
C THR A 187 -20.96 2.16 -2.09
N GLY A 188 -19.70 1.97 -2.50
CA GLY A 188 -18.80 3.04 -2.92
C GLY A 188 -18.31 3.93 -1.78
N GLU A 189 -18.49 3.50 -0.54
CA GLU A 189 -18.12 4.25 0.65
C GLU A 189 -16.88 3.65 1.31
N VAL A 190 -16.12 4.51 2.00
CA VAL A 190 -15.07 4.09 2.92
C VAL A 190 -15.72 3.93 4.29
N GLN A 191 -15.60 2.74 4.87
CA GLN A 191 -16.13 2.43 6.19
C GLN A 191 -14.97 2.11 7.13
N SER A 192 -15.01 2.66 8.35
CA SER A 192 -14.07 2.33 9.39
C SER A 192 -14.42 0.97 9.98
N GLU A 193 -13.49 0.04 9.94
CA GLU A 193 -13.59 -1.28 10.54
C GLU A 193 -12.73 -1.33 11.80
N GLY A 194 -13.07 -2.25 12.72
CA GLY A 194 -12.29 -2.46 13.92
C GLY A 194 -10.91 -3.06 13.64
N THR A 195 -10.24 -3.45 14.71
CA THR A 195 -8.86 -3.96 14.66
C THR A 195 -8.74 -5.40 14.14
N ASP A 196 -9.84 -6.07 13.84
CA ASP A 196 -9.86 -7.49 13.43
C ASP A 196 -9.05 -7.79 12.16
N GLY A 197 -8.96 -6.81 11.24
CA GLY A 197 -8.16 -6.90 10.02
C GLY A 197 -6.65 -6.71 10.24
N ILE A 198 -6.24 -6.30 11.44
CA ILE A 198 -4.84 -6.02 11.79
C ILE A 198 -4.24 -7.22 12.52
N ALA A 199 -3.11 -7.72 12.04
CA ALA A 199 -2.38 -8.80 12.70
C ALA A 199 -1.38 -8.28 13.73
N LEU A 200 -0.65 -7.22 13.36
CA LEU A 200 0.46 -6.66 14.12
C LEU A 200 0.56 -5.16 13.86
N TRP A 201 0.88 -4.39 14.87
CA TRP A 201 1.31 -3.02 14.69
C TRP A 201 2.58 -2.72 15.50
N MET A 202 3.37 -1.81 14.96
CA MET A 202 4.67 -1.44 15.50
C MET A 202 4.79 0.07 15.60
N LEU A 203 5.57 0.52 16.57
CA LEU A 203 5.77 1.93 16.84
C LEU A 203 7.27 2.25 16.93
N ASP A 204 7.69 3.24 16.16
CA ASP A 204 8.93 3.98 16.37
C ASP A 204 8.62 5.25 17.14
N THR A 205 9.06 5.32 18.39
CA THR A 205 8.76 6.42 19.32
C THR A 205 9.63 7.65 19.12
N ASP A 206 10.59 7.64 18.20
CA ASP A 206 11.50 8.76 17.91
C ASP A 206 12.04 8.64 16.48
N TYR A 207 11.12 8.77 15.50
CA TYR A 207 11.38 8.52 14.08
C TYR A 207 12.25 9.62 13.46
N ASN A 208 13.33 9.21 12.81
CA ASN A 208 14.35 10.11 12.24
C ASN A 208 14.21 10.37 10.73
N GLU A 209 13.13 9.92 10.09
CA GLU A 209 12.87 9.99 8.64
C GLU A 209 13.80 9.16 7.75
N GLU A 210 14.78 8.45 8.30
CA GLU A 210 15.70 7.61 7.54
C GLU A 210 15.35 6.12 7.65
N SER A 211 15.12 5.65 8.87
CA SER A 211 14.88 4.24 9.16
C SER A 211 13.83 4.07 10.24
N PHE A 212 12.95 3.07 10.06
CA PHE A 212 11.97 2.68 11.07
C PHE A 212 12.60 1.72 12.07
N PHE A 213 12.67 2.12 13.33
CA PHE A 213 13.15 1.27 14.43
C PHE A 213 11.97 0.78 15.27
N VAL A 214 11.78 -0.53 15.32
CA VAL A 214 10.74 -1.14 16.16
C VAL A 214 11.13 -0.98 17.64
N ARG A 215 10.45 -0.06 18.32
CA ARG A 215 10.61 0.15 19.77
C ARG A 215 9.49 -0.49 20.55
N HIS A 216 8.27 -0.48 20.01
CA HIS A 216 7.14 -1.25 20.52
C HIS A 216 6.55 -2.10 19.40
N ALA A 217 6.02 -3.27 19.76
CA ALA A 217 5.28 -4.14 18.87
C ALA A 217 4.10 -4.74 19.62
N TYR A 218 2.93 -4.75 18.97
CA TYR A 218 1.68 -5.24 19.56
C TYR A 218 0.93 -6.08 18.54
N PHE A 219 0.31 -7.16 19.03
CA PHE A 219 -0.53 -8.02 18.22
C PHE A 219 -1.99 -7.62 18.38
N LEU A 220 -2.76 -7.76 17.28
CA LEU A 220 -4.19 -7.55 17.22
C LEU A 220 -4.84 -8.68 16.43
N GLY A 221 -6.18 -8.67 16.38
CA GLY A 221 -6.92 -9.71 15.68
C GLY A 221 -7.11 -11.00 16.51
N ALA A 222 -8.10 -11.78 16.12
CA ALA A 222 -8.51 -12.96 16.88
C ALA A 222 -7.55 -14.17 16.73
N ASN A 223 -6.62 -14.11 15.75
CA ASN A 223 -5.80 -15.25 15.37
C ASN A 223 -4.36 -14.83 15.04
N ASP A 224 -3.48 -15.79 15.01
CA ASP A 224 -2.11 -15.90 14.54
C ASP A 224 -1.54 -14.66 13.79
N PRO A 225 -0.38 -14.15 14.06
CA PRO A 225 0.82 -14.87 14.53
C PRO A 225 0.97 -15.01 16.06
N TYR A 226 0.18 -14.28 16.85
CA TYR A 226 0.28 -14.31 18.30
C TYR A 226 0.17 -15.73 18.89
N LYS A 227 -0.85 -16.52 18.49
CA LYS A 227 -1.04 -17.90 18.97
C LYS A 227 0.09 -18.82 18.53
N SER A 228 0.54 -18.68 17.28
CA SER A 228 1.63 -19.49 16.73
C SER A 228 2.93 -19.22 17.44
N LEU A 229 3.27 -17.96 17.71
CA LEU A 229 4.43 -17.57 18.50
C LEU A 229 4.32 -18.04 19.95
N LYS A 230 3.17 -17.85 20.60
CA LYS A 230 2.92 -18.34 21.97
C LYS A 230 3.12 -19.85 22.06
N THR A 231 2.66 -20.60 21.06
CA THR A 231 2.82 -22.07 21.01
C THR A 231 4.28 -22.47 20.83
N SER A 232 5.01 -21.77 19.98
CA SER A 232 6.44 -22.05 19.67
C SER A 232 7.37 -21.71 20.82
N LEU A 233 7.03 -20.69 21.61
CA LEU A 233 7.88 -20.17 22.71
C LEU A 233 7.41 -20.63 24.11
N LYS A 234 6.52 -21.59 24.19
CA LYS A 234 5.74 -22.00 25.37
C LYS A 234 6.53 -22.29 26.65
N SER A 235 7.83 -22.52 26.58
CA SER A 235 8.67 -22.88 27.74
C SER A 235 9.50 -21.71 28.32
N GLU A 236 9.51 -20.54 27.68
CA GLU A 236 10.42 -19.44 28.03
C GLU A 236 9.71 -18.08 28.17
N ILE A 237 8.37 -18.07 28.21
CA ILE A 237 7.60 -16.82 28.21
C ILE A 237 7.07 -16.53 29.62
N ASP A 238 7.29 -15.29 30.07
CA ASP A 238 6.49 -14.66 31.09
C ASP A 238 5.10 -14.37 30.51
N GLU A 239 4.06 -15.09 30.99
CA GLU A 239 2.71 -14.99 30.45
C GLU A 239 2.11 -13.59 30.61
N GLU A 240 2.36 -12.91 31.71
CA GLU A 240 1.85 -11.57 31.99
C GLU A 240 2.51 -10.54 31.07
N ALA A 241 3.83 -10.63 30.86
CA ALA A 241 4.54 -9.79 29.89
C ALA A 241 4.05 -10.05 28.46
N TRP A 242 3.78 -11.31 28.11
CA TRP A 242 3.29 -11.70 26.79
C TRP A 242 1.86 -11.18 26.52
N GLU A 243 0.96 -11.31 27.47
CA GLU A 243 -0.41 -10.80 27.34
C GLU A 243 -0.44 -9.28 27.13
N SER A 244 0.53 -8.56 27.70
CA SER A 244 0.67 -7.12 27.51
C SER A 244 1.02 -6.70 26.07
N LEU A 245 1.45 -7.64 25.22
CA LEU A 245 1.69 -7.40 23.79
C LEU A 245 0.41 -7.50 22.94
N TYR A 246 -0.68 -8.04 23.50
CA TYR A 246 -1.97 -8.07 22.84
C TYR A 246 -2.76 -6.82 23.22
N SER A 247 -2.52 -5.73 22.49
CA SER A 247 -3.10 -4.44 22.82
C SER A 247 -3.25 -3.54 21.58
N ASP A 248 -4.34 -2.82 21.51
CA ASP A 248 -4.58 -1.72 20.57
C ASP A 248 -3.93 -0.41 21.01
N THR A 249 -3.47 -0.36 22.26
CA THR A 249 -2.90 0.84 22.88
C THR A 249 -1.47 0.59 23.32
N SER A 250 -0.59 1.53 23.00
CA SER A 250 0.82 1.44 23.41
C SER A 250 1.00 1.66 24.90
N ARG A 251 2.10 1.12 25.44
CA ARG A 251 2.64 1.63 26.71
C ARG A 251 3.00 3.10 26.56
N PRO A 252 2.90 3.91 27.63
CA PRO A 252 3.38 5.30 27.60
C PRO A 252 4.85 5.38 27.24
N PHE A 253 5.24 6.37 26.45
CA PHE A 253 6.62 6.64 26.07
C PHE A 253 6.89 8.15 26.07
N PRO A 254 8.13 8.59 26.31
CA PRO A 254 8.49 10.01 26.29
C PRO A 254 8.26 10.66 24.94
N LYS A 255 7.91 11.94 24.92
CA LYS A 255 7.86 12.72 23.67
C LYS A 255 9.16 12.58 22.88
N PRO A 256 9.08 12.35 21.57
CA PRO A 256 10.25 12.15 20.74
C PRO A 256 11.13 13.41 20.65
N LYS A 257 12.45 13.23 20.61
CA LYS A 257 13.39 14.32 20.38
C LYS A 257 13.34 14.83 18.94
N SER A 258 13.03 13.94 18.00
CA SER A 258 12.83 14.25 16.59
C SER A 258 11.54 15.06 16.33
N GLY A 259 10.62 15.13 17.31
CA GLY A 259 9.29 15.70 17.15
C GLY A 259 8.38 14.83 16.28
N ARG A 260 8.74 13.58 16.04
CA ARG A 260 7.98 12.65 15.18
C ARG A 260 7.98 11.23 15.72
N ILE A 261 6.86 10.57 15.50
CA ILE A 261 6.72 9.12 15.67
C ILE A 261 6.27 8.50 14.36
N ALA A 262 6.54 7.22 14.17
CA ALA A 262 6.02 6.46 13.05
C ALA A 262 5.30 5.21 13.56
N VAL A 263 4.12 4.94 12.99
CA VAL A 263 3.32 3.75 13.29
C VAL A 263 3.22 2.92 12.02
N LYS A 264 3.58 1.64 12.13
CA LYS A 264 3.46 0.67 11.05
C LYS A 264 2.41 -0.37 11.45
N VAL A 265 1.46 -0.61 10.57
CA VAL A 265 0.37 -1.58 10.77
C VAL A 265 0.48 -2.64 9.70
N ILE A 266 0.33 -3.90 10.07
CA ILE A 266 0.44 -5.07 9.18
C ILE A 266 -0.86 -5.88 9.28
N ASN A 267 -1.45 -6.20 8.13
CA ASN A 267 -2.65 -7.01 8.04
C ASN A 267 -2.35 -8.53 8.06
N HIS A 268 -3.39 -9.36 8.06
CA HIS A 268 -3.25 -10.82 8.01
C HIS A 268 -2.73 -11.35 6.67
N LEU A 269 -2.64 -10.51 5.63
CA LEU A 269 -2.11 -10.84 4.32
C LEU A 269 -0.61 -10.53 4.20
N GLY A 270 -0.04 -9.88 5.23
CA GLY A 270 1.36 -9.47 5.27
C GLY A 270 1.63 -8.08 4.66
N ASP A 271 0.59 -7.38 4.23
CA ASP A 271 0.76 -6.01 3.73
C ASP A 271 0.92 -5.04 4.87
N GLU A 272 1.72 -4.01 4.66
CA GLU A 272 2.03 -3.00 5.66
C GLU A 272 1.71 -1.59 5.18
N VAL A 273 1.23 -0.76 6.09
CA VAL A 273 1.11 0.69 5.93
C VAL A 273 1.84 1.37 7.07
N MET A 274 2.55 2.44 6.75
CA MET A 274 3.25 3.27 7.72
C MET A 274 2.68 4.69 7.69
N LYS A 275 2.35 5.22 8.88
CA LYS A 275 1.99 6.63 9.08
C LYS A 275 3.01 7.32 9.98
N VAL A 276 3.33 8.57 9.64
CA VAL A 276 4.23 9.43 10.41
C VAL A 276 3.42 10.58 11.00
N PHE A 277 3.61 10.83 12.28
CA PHE A 277 2.91 11.86 13.02
C PHE A 277 3.91 12.84 13.64
N ALA A 278 3.63 14.14 13.50
CA ALA A 278 4.29 15.19 14.28
C ALA A 278 3.66 15.21 15.70
N THR A 279 4.50 15.40 16.72
CA THR A 279 4.10 15.34 18.14
C THR A 279 4.55 16.57 18.90
#